data_41f804be11e2f0fc4ffd2d7236bfc76c
#
_entry.id   41f804be11e2f0fc4ffd2d7236bfc76c
#
_cell.length_a   1.000
_cell.length_b   1.000
_cell.length_c   1.000
_cell.angle_alpha   90.00
_cell.angle_beta   90.00
_cell.angle_gamma   90.00
#
_symmetry.space_group_name_H-M   'P 1'
#
loop_
_entity.id
_entity.type
_entity.pdbx_description
1 polymer ?
#
loop_
_entity_poly.entity_id
_entity_poly.type
_entity_poly.pdbx_seq_one_letter_code
_entity_poly.pdbx_strand_id
1 'polypeptide(L)'
;MKIIAVIPARYEASRFPGKLMRTLGQKTVITTTYQNVVETGLFDEVFVATDSEIIFDEIMNNGGKAVMTGQHETGSDRIAEAVQNIDCDIVINVQGDEPFLKLEPLKQLIEVFKEDHNQEISLASLKIKLTEKEEIINPNNVKVITDNNGFALYFSRSVIPFHREISYDVSYFKHIGVYAFRKHALLQFSKLEMKPLEISEKIECIRYLEYGMKIKMIETNFVG
;
A
#
# COMPACT_ATOMS: atom_id res chain seq x y z
N MET A 1 -5.83 7.06 18.69
CA MET A 1 -5.73 6.27 17.46
C MET A 1 -4.31 5.71 17.39
N LYS A 2 -4.17 4.41 17.49
CA LYS A 2 -2.88 3.70 17.43
C LYS A 2 -2.58 3.31 15.99
N ILE A 3 -1.42 3.76 15.47
CA ILE A 3 -1.01 3.60 14.07
C ILE A 3 0.26 2.79 14.02
N ILE A 4 0.26 1.70 13.27
CA ILE A 4 1.43 0.86 13.09
C ILE A 4 1.85 0.81 11.62
N ALA A 5 3.14 0.62 11.36
CA ALA A 5 3.65 0.28 10.05
C ALA A 5 3.99 -1.21 9.98
N VAL A 6 3.59 -1.86 8.91
CA VAL A 6 3.97 -3.24 8.62
C VAL A 6 4.66 -3.29 7.26
N ILE A 7 5.82 -3.92 7.23
CA ILE A 7 6.66 -4.09 6.05
C ILE A 7 6.56 -5.57 5.64
N PRO A 8 5.69 -5.92 4.65
CA PRO A 8 5.63 -7.29 4.17
C PRO A 8 6.91 -7.63 3.41
N ALA A 9 7.52 -8.74 3.77
CA ALA A 9 8.78 -9.19 3.20
C ALA A 9 8.74 -10.68 2.89
N ARG A 10 9.22 -11.07 1.70
CA ARG A 10 9.43 -12.47 1.31
C ARG A 10 10.81 -12.65 0.70
N TYR A 11 11.43 -13.79 1.00
CA TYR A 11 12.74 -14.09 0.45
C TYR A 11 12.66 -14.46 -1.03
N GLU A 12 11.66 -15.27 -1.39
CA GLU A 12 11.41 -15.71 -2.75
C GLU A 12 10.52 -14.71 -3.50
N ALA A 13 11.16 -13.71 -4.13
CA ALA A 13 10.47 -12.85 -5.09
C ALA A 13 10.62 -13.47 -6.49
N SER A 14 9.52 -13.62 -7.23
CA SER A 14 9.47 -14.29 -8.55
C SER A 14 10.44 -13.73 -9.60
N ARG A 15 10.77 -12.44 -9.52
CA ARG A 15 11.70 -11.77 -10.45
C ARG A 15 13.14 -11.70 -9.94
N PHE A 16 13.36 -11.68 -8.64
CA PHE A 16 14.67 -11.48 -8.05
C PHE A 16 14.72 -12.01 -6.61
N PRO A 17 15.00 -13.34 -6.43
CA PRO A 17 15.10 -13.93 -5.10
C PRO A 17 16.16 -13.26 -4.23
N GLY A 18 15.87 -13.09 -2.94
CA GLY A 18 16.80 -12.50 -1.98
C GLY A 18 17.05 -11.00 -2.16
N LYS A 19 16.26 -10.27 -2.98
CA LYS A 19 16.43 -8.82 -3.20
C LYS A 19 16.52 -8.04 -1.89
N LEU A 20 15.65 -8.35 -0.92
CA LEU A 20 15.58 -7.65 0.36
C LEU A 20 16.80 -7.89 1.26
N MET A 21 17.49 -9.00 1.06
CA MET A 21 18.73 -9.36 1.78
C MET A 21 20.01 -8.83 1.11
N ARG A 22 19.89 -8.15 -0.03
CA ARG A 22 21.05 -7.53 -0.65
C ARG A 22 21.56 -6.35 0.17
N THR A 23 22.88 -6.21 0.15
CA THR A 23 23.57 -5.12 0.86
C THR A 23 23.32 -3.78 0.18
N LEU A 24 22.90 -2.80 0.95
CA LEU A 24 22.80 -1.40 0.59
C LEU A 24 23.68 -0.61 1.57
N GLY A 25 24.89 -0.25 1.16
CA GLY A 25 25.90 0.29 2.05
C GLY A 25 26.40 -0.75 3.07
N GLN A 26 26.16 -0.54 4.35
CA GLN A 26 26.57 -1.44 5.44
C GLN A 26 25.46 -2.38 5.94
N LYS A 27 24.23 -2.23 5.46
CA LYS A 27 23.05 -2.98 5.89
C LYS A 27 22.34 -3.62 4.71
N THR A 28 21.42 -4.53 4.98
CA THR A 28 20.55 -5.07 3.95
C THR A 28 19.48 -4.05 3.53
N VAL A 29 18.87 -4.24 2.36
CA VAL A 29 17.75 -3.39 1.89
C VAL A 29 16.63 -3.39 2.92
N ILE A 30 16.23 -4.57 3.43
CA ILE A 30 15.12 -4.66 4.39
C ILE A 30 15.45 -3.98 5.73
N THR A 31 16.66 -4.13 6.24
CA THR A 31 17.09 -3.47 7.48
C THR A 31 17.12 -1.95 7.30
N THR A 32 17.61 -1.47 6.15
CA THR A 32 17.61 -0.04 5.81
C THR A 32 16.18 0.51 5.74
N THR A 33 15.28 -0.20 5.04
CA THR A 33 13.86 0.20 4.94
C THR A 33 13.23 0.25 6.34
N TYR A 34 13.41 -0.80 7.16
CA TYR A 34 12.86 -0.85 8.51
C TYR A 34 13.32 0.34 9.36
N GLN A 35 14.61 0.61 9.39
CA GLN A 35 15.18 1.70 10.19
C GLN A 35 14.71 3.06 9.73
N ASN A 36 14.65 3.31 8.42
CA ASN A 36 14.13 4.56 7.88
C ASN A 36 12.66 4.77 8.26
N VAL A 37 11.84 3.71 8.27
CA VAL A 37 10.45 3.79 8.72
C VAL A 37 10.37 4.11 10.22
N VAL A 38 11.19 3.49 11.05
CA VAL A 38 11.26 3.79 12.50
C VAL A 38 11.71 5.23 12.74
N GLU A 39 12.71 5.70 12.01
CA GLU A 39 13.26 7.06 12.14
C GLU A 39 12.26 8.15 11.72
N THR A 40 11.20 7.82 10.97
CA THR A 40 10.13 8.79 10.67
C THR A 40 9.44 9.31 11.92
N GLY A 41 9.37 8.51 12.98
CA GLY A 41 8.65 8.81 14.22
C GLY A 41 7.12 8.91 14.03
N LEU A 42 6.56 8.43 12.92
CA LEU A 42 5.14 8.54 12.60
C LEU A 42 4.28 7.43 13.22
N PHE A 43 4.88 6.33 13.63
CA PHE A 43 4.21 5.10 14.00
C PHE A 43 4.43 4.75 15.47
N ASP A 44 3.39 4.24 16.12
CA ASP A 44 3.50 3.72 17.48
C ASP A 44 4.37 2.45 17.50
N GLU A 45 4.31 1.63 16.46
CA GLU A 45 5.14 0.45 16.27
C GLU A 45 5.40 0.19 14.78
N VAL A 46 6.56 -0.44 14.51
CA VAL A 46 6.97 -0.87 13.16
C VAL A 46 7.34 -2.35 13.22
N PHE A 47 6.83 -3.15 12.27
CA PHE A 47 7.11 -4.58 12.16
C PHE A 47 7.47 -4.99 10.75
N VAL A 48 8.37 -5.95 10.61
CA VAL A 48 8.52 -6.71 9.37
C VAL A 48 7.68 -7.98 9.47
N ALA A 49 6.80 -8.24 8.51
CA ALA A 49 6.00 -9.46 8.41
C ALA A 49 6.59 -10.38 7.34
N THR A 50 7.03 -11.58 7.71
CA THR A 50 7.75 -12.46 6.78
C THR A 50 7.48 -13.95 7.05
N ASP A 51 7.59 -14.78 6.01
CA ASP A 51 7.61 -16.24 6.07
C ASP A 51 9.03 -16.82 5.99
N SER A 52 10.06 -15.96 6.03
CA SER A 52 11.46 -16.33 5.92
C SER A 52 12.19 -16.15 7.24
N GLU A 53 12.73 -17.23 7.81
CA GLU A 53 13.60 -17.18 8.99
C GLU A 53 14.82 -16.27 8.76
N ILE A 54 15.38 -16.28 7.54
CA ILE A 54 16.53 -15.43 7.18
C ILE A 54 16.21 -13.95 7.36
N ILE A 55 15.03 -13.50 6.89
CA ILE A 55 14.61 -12.10 7.02
C ILE A 55 14.24 -11.81 8.48
N PHE A 56 13.57 -12.73 9.15
CA PHE A 56 13.21 -12.59 10.55
C PHE A 56 14.45 -12.37 11.41
N ASP A 57 15.45 -13.26 11.30
CA ASP A 57 16.70 -13.19 12.05
C ASP A 57 17.49 -11.92 11.73
N GLU A 58 17.55 -11.52 10.45
CA GLU A 58 18.19 -10.27 10.04
C GLU A 58 17.63 -9.06 10.80
N ILE A 59 16.30 -8.94 10.86
CA ILE A 59 15.64 -7.83 11.54
C ILE A 59 15.85 -7.91 13.05
N MET A 60 15.67 -9.09 13.65
CA MET A 60 15.84 -9.28 15.11
C MET A 60 17.28 -9.03 15.56
N ASN A 61 18.27 -9.50 14.81
CA ASN A 61 19.70 -9.29 15.12
C ASN A 61 20.13 -7.83 14.97
N ASN A 62 19.41 -7.04 14.19
CA ASN A 62 19.62 -5.60 14.06
C ASN A 62 18.74 -4.76 15.00
N GLY A 63 18.14 -5.37 16.04
CA GLY A 63 17.34 -4.69 17.07
C GLY A 63 15.94 -4.27 16.61
N GLY A 64 15.48 -4.79 15.48
CA GLY A 64 14.14 -4.54 14.96
C GLY A 64 13.08 -5.47 15.53
N LYS A 65 11.83 -5.29 15.05
CA LYS A 65 10.69 -6.15 15.37
C LYS A 65 10.23 -6.88 14.12
N ALA A 66 10.08 -8.19 14.21
CA ALA A 66 9.55 -9.01 13.12
C ALA A 66 8.45 -9.95 13.62
N VAL A 67 7.53 -10.32 12.73
CA VAL A 67 6.45 -11.27 12.97
C VAL A 67 6.53 -12.35 11.90
N MET A 68 6.62 -13.62 12.32
CA MET A 68 6.51 -14.75 11.40
C MET A 68 5.07 -14.94 10.94
N THR A 69 4.90 -15.15 9.64
CA THR A 69 3.61 -15.42 9.00
C THR A 69 3.69 -16.68 8.15
N GLY A 70 2.53 -17.20 7.78
CA GLY A 70 2.45 -18.24 6.74
C GLY A 70 2.84 -17.69 5.35
N GLN A 71 2.74 -18.59 4.36
CA GLN A 71 2.88 -18.20 2.95
C GLN A 71 1.60 -17.51 2.47
N HIS A 72 1.76 -16.38 1.79
CA HIS A 72 0.65 -15.60 1.24
C HIS A 72 0.96 -15.18 -0.19
N GLU A 73 -0.08 -15.12 -1.02
CA GLU A 73 0.04 -14.65 -2.41
C GLU A 73 0.22 -13.13 -2.45
N THR A 74 -0.44 -12.39 -1.55
CA THR A 74 -0.43 -10.94 -1.52
C THR A 74 0.23 -10.37 -0.25
N GLY A 75 0.71 -9.12 -0.35
CA GLY A 75 1.23 -8.39 0.80
C GLY A 75 0.13 -8.06 1.82
N SER A 76 -1.08 -7.77 1.35
CA SER A 76 -2.22 -7.44 2.22
C SER A 76 -2.65 -8.62 3.08
N ASP A 77 -2.67 -9.84 2.53
CA ASP A 77 -3.00 -11.04 3.31
C ASP A 77 -1.94 -11.32 4.38
N ARG A 78 -0.65 -11.15 4.04
CA ARG A 78 0.45 -11.26 5.01
C ARG A 78 0.31 -10.24 6.14
N ILE A 79 0.01 -9.00 5.80
CA ILE A 79 -0.19 -7.94 6.79
C ILE A 79 -1.39 -8.26 7.68
N ALA A 80 -2.50 -8.73 7.10
CA ALA A 80 -3.70 -9.10 7.84
C ALA A 80 -3.41 -10.19 8.90
N GLU A 81 -2.66 -11.25 8.54
CA GLU A 81 -2.22 -12.27 9.50
C GLU A 81 -1.33 -11.66 10.59
N ALA A 82 -0.32 -10.89 10.20
CA ALA A 82 0.63 -10.31 11.13
C ALA A 82 -0.02 -9.42 12.20
N VAL A 83 -1.08 -8.68 11.83
CA VAL A 83 -1.74 -7.75 12.76
C VAL A 83 -2.95 -8.33 13.50
N GLN A 84 -3.30 -9.60 13.26
CA GLN A 84 -4.51 -10.20 13.80
C GLN A 84 -4.63 -9.99 15.31
N ASN A 85 -3.56 -10.23 16.06
CA ASN A 85 -3.50 -10.15 17.51
C ASN A 85 -2.80 -8.87 18.03
N ILE A 86 -2.45 -7.92 17.15
CA ILE A 86 -1.83 -6.66 17.54
C ILE A 86 -2.93 -5.62 17.73
N ASP A 87 -2.96 -4.96 18.89
CA ASP A 87 -3.87 -3.85 19.13
C ASP A 87 -3.42 -2.62 18.33
N CYS A 88 -4.24 -2.19 17.35
CA CYS A 88 -4.04 -0.99 16.55
C CYS A 88 -5.33 -0.60 15.83
N ASP A 89 -5.43 0.66 15.45
CA ASP A 89 -6.57 1.20 14.69
C ASP A 89 -6.26 1.22 13.18
N ILE A 90 -5.06 1.68 12.83
CA ILE A 90 -4.60 1.89 11.45
C ILE A 90 -3.32 1.12 11.20
N VAL A 91 -3.25 0.49 10.03
CA VAL A 91 -2.09 -0.27 9.55
C VAL A 91 -1.59 0.35 8.25
N ILE A 92 -0.35 0.81 8.24
CA ILE A 92 0.30 1.32 7.02
C ILE A 92 1.14 0.20 6.41
N ASN A 93 0.88 -0.11 5.14
CA ASN A 93 1.73 -1.00 4.35
C ASN A 93 2.90 -0.20 3.78
N VAL A 94 4.11 -0.54 4.18
CA VAL A 94 5.34 0.03 3.62
C VAL A 94 6.06 -1.06 2.82
N GLN A 95 6.37 -0.78 1.55
CA GLN A 95 7.05 -1.75 0.69
C GLN A 95 8.49 -2.01 1.18
N GLY A 96 8.84 -3.28 1.36
CA GLY A 96 10.15 -3.68 1.90
C GLY A 96 11.35 -3.30 1.01
N ASP A 97 11.11 -3.02 -0.26
CA ASP A 97 12.12 -2.65 -1.25
C ASP A 97 12.18 -1.14 -1.56
N GLU A 98 11.57 -0.32 -0.72
CA GLU A 98 11.60 1.14 -0.79
C GLU A 98 12.43 1.77 0.35
N PRO A 99 13.77 1.60 0.35
CA PRO A 99 14.63 2.10 1.43
C PRO A 99 14.68 3.64 1.51
N PHE A 100 14.30 4.36 0.45
CA PHE A 100 14.30 5.82 0.38
C PHE A 100 12.90 6.43 0.50
N LEU A 101 12.12 5.88 1.40
CA LEU A 101 10.74 6.27 1.67
C LEU A 101 10.58 7.79 1.87
N LYS A 102 9.56 8.37 1.23
CA LYS A 102 9.18 9.77 1.43
C LYS A 102 8.24 9.90 2.62
N LEU A 103 8.56 10.84 3.51
CA LEU A 103 7.80 11.09 4.73
C LEU A 103 6.41 11.69 4.46
N GLU A 104 6.34 12.64 3.52
CA GLU A 104 5.14 13.43 3.26
C GLU A 104 3.92 12.59 2.81
N PRO A 105 4.05 11.63 1.86
CA PRO A 105 2.95 10.76 1.49
C PRO A 105 2.38 9.94 2.66
N LEU A 106 3.24 9.50 3.58
CA LEU A 106 2.80 8.74 4.76
C LEU A 106 2.02 9.62 5.74
N LYS A 107 2.47 10.87 5.95
CA LYS A 107 1.74 11.84 6.76
C LYS A 107 0.35 12.11 6.19
N GLN A 108 0.26 12.31 4.87
CA GLN A 108 -1.02 12.53 4.19
C GLN A 108 -1.98 11.35 4.38
N LEU A 109 -1.48 10.11 4.28
CA LEU A 109 -2.28 8.90 4.52
C LEU A 109 -2.78 8.80 5.97
N ILE A 110 -1.98 9.21 6.95
CA ILE A 110 -2.36 9.20 8.36
C ILE A 110 -3.43 10.26 8.65
N GLU A 111 -3.27 11.46 8.09
CA GLU A 111 -4.12 12.61 8.40
C GLU A 111 -5.57 12.37 8.01
N VAL A 112 -5.85 11.72 6.87
CA VAL A 112 -7.23 11.44 6.45
C VAL A 112 -7.99 10.55 7.43
N PHE A 113 -7.32 9.69 8.18
CA PHE A 113 -7.97 8.87 9.22
C PHE A 113 -8.24 9.64 10.51
N LYS A 114 -7.45 10.67 10.81
CA LYS A 114 -7.71 11.57 11.94
C LYS A 114 -8.95 12.43 11.71
N GLU A 115 -9.19 12.80 10.44
CA GLU A 115 -10.34 13.59 10.03
C GLU A 115 -11.61 12.74 9.80
N ASP A 116 -11.47 11.42 9.65
CA ASP A 116 -12.56 10.48 9.38
C ASP A 116 -13.36 10.12 10.64
N HIS A 117 -14.05 11.10 11.22
CA HIS A 117 -14.83 10.92 12.45
C HIS A 117 -15.98 9.91 12.29
N ASN A 118 -16.52 9.76 11.09
CA ASN A 118 -17.61 8.81 10.79
C ASN A 118 -17.11 7.40 10.47
N GLN A 119 -15.80 7.19 10.44
CA GLN A 119 -15.17 5.92 10.09
C GLN A 119 -15.62 5.35 8.74
N GLU A 120 -15.78 6.21 7.74
CA GLU A 120 -16.21 5.81 6.40
C GLU A 120 -15.06 5.23 5.54
N ILE A 121 -13.82 5.58 5.87
CA ILE A 121 -12.65 5.17 5.12
C ILE A 121 -12.22 3.76 5.55
N SER A 122 -12.35 2.79 4.66
CA SER A 122 -11.84 1.42 4.87
C SER A 122 -10.35 1.34 4.56
N LEU A 123 -9.94 2.00 3.47
CA LEU A 123 -8.58 2.04 2.93
C LEU A 123 -8.30 3.45 2.41
N ALA A 124 -7.10 3.96 2.65
CA ALA A 124 -6.58 5.15 1.97
C ALA A 124 -5.37 4.78 1.11
N SER A 125 -5.24 5.42 -0.03
CA SER A 125 -4.12 5.23 -0.94
C SER A 125 -3.79 6.53 -1.68
N LEU A 126 -2.74 6.52 -2.48
CA LEU A 126 -2.24 7.70 -3.15
C LEU A 126 -2.55 7.68 -4.64
N LYS A 127 -2.70 8.87 -5.22
CA LYS A 127 -2.76 9.08 -6.66
C LYS A 127 -1.85 10.22 -7.07
N ILE A 128 -1.28 10.14 -8.28
CA ILE A 128 -0.48 11.21 -8.86
C ILE A 128 -1.02 11.58 -10.23
N LYS A 129 -1.04 12.87 -10.54
CA LYS A 129 -1.48 13.37 -11.84
C LYS A 129 -0.49 12.92 -12.92
N LEU A 130 -1.03 12.38 -14.02
CA LEU A 130 -0.28 12.05 -15.22
C LEU A 130 -0.38 13.21 -16.22
N THR A 131 0.76 13.61 -16.79
CA THR A 131 0.85 14.69 -17.79
C THR A 131 1.25 14.15 -19.16
N GLU A 132 2.08 13.10 -19.18
CA GLU A 132 2.64 12.56 -20.41
C GLU A 132 1.68 11.52 -21.03
N LYS A 133 1.42 11.66 -22.33
CA LYS A 133 0.51 10.76 -23.08
C LYS A 133 0.95 9.30 -22.99
N GLU A 134 2.23 9.05 -23.08
CA GLU A 134 2.84 7.71 -22.98
C GLU A 134 2.54 7.05 -21.64
N GLU A 135 2.56 7.82 -20.54
CA GLU A 135 2.22 7.33 -19.21
C GLU A 135 0.73 7.04 -19.07
N ILE A 136 -0.13 7.90 -19.65
CA ILE A 136 -1.58 7.75 -19.61
C ILE A 136 -2.02 6.47 -20.33
N ILE A 137 -1.46 6.18 -21.51
CA ILE A 137 -1.82 4.99 -22.29
C ILE A 137 -1.15 3.70 -21.81
N ASN A 138 -0.13 3.79 -20.95
CA ASN A 138 0.60 2.62 -20.46
C ASN A 138 -0.29 1.78 -19.53
N PRO A 139 -0.60 0.51 -19.84
CA PRO A 139 -1.44 -0.34 -19.01
C PRO A 139 -0.77 -0.75 -17.67
N ASN A 140 0.56 -0.57 -17.53
CA ASN A 140 1.25 -0.79 -16.28
C ASN A 140 1.01 0.35 -15.27
N ASN A 141 0.65 1.54 -15.74
CA ASN A 141 0.15 2.61 -14.90
C ASN A 141 -1.35 2.38 -14.67
N VAL A 142 -1.72 1.95 -13.50
CA VAL A 142 -3.13 1.79 -13.12
C VAL A 142 -3.77 3.18 -12.96
N LYS A 143 -4.80 3.47 -13.78
CA LYS A 143 -5.55 4.72 -13.65
C LYS A 143 -6.60 4.59 -12.56
N VAL A 144 -6.87 5.70 -11.88
CA VAL A 144 -7.94 5.80 -10.88
C VAL A 144 -8.78 7.04 -11.11
N ILE A 145 -10.09 6.89 -11.03
CA ILE A 145 -11.05 8.00 -11.01
C ILE A 145 -11.71 8.08 -9.64
N THR A 146 -12.02 9.30 -9.22
CA THR A 146 -12.59 9.57 -7.90
C THR A 146 -13.84 10.43 -8.00
N ASP A 147 -14.71 10.32 -7.00
CA ASP A 147 -15.79 11.28 -6.81
C ASP A 147 -15.24 12.64 -6.32
N ASN A 148 -16.15 13.60 -6.11
CA ASN A 148 -15.81 14.96 -5.62
C ASN A 148 -15.28 14.97 -4.18
N ASN A 149 -15.53 13.91 -3.43
CA ASN A 149 -15.03 13.73 -2.06
C ASN A 149 -13.69 12.98 -2.02
N GLY A 150 -13.14 12.62 -3.19
CA GLY A 150 -11.88 11.89 -3.31
C GLY A 150 -11.99 10.39 -3.02
N PHE A 151 -13.20 9.82 -3.00
CA PHE A 151 -13.34 8.36 -2.94
C PHE A 151 -13.21 7.73 -4.33
N ALA A 152 -12.49 6.62 -4.40
CA ALA A 152 -12.31 5.90 -5.66
C ALA A 152 -13.64 5.39 -6.20
N LEU A 153 -13.89 5.67 -7.47
CA LEU A 153 -15.01 5.13 -8.23
C LEU A 153 -14.62 3.86 -8.98
N TYR A 154 -13.41 3.85 -9.56
CA TYR A 154 -12.88 2.68 -10.25
C TYR A 154 -11.37 2.78 -10.48
N PHE A 155 -10.71 1.62 -10.62
CA PHE A 155 -9.32 1.47 -11.04
C PHE A 155 -9.29 0.68 -12.34
N SER A 156 -8.45 1.10 -13.29
CA SER A 156 -8.31 0.36 -14.55
C SER A 156 -6.91 0.49 -15.16
N ARG A 157 -6.50 -0.56 -15.87
CA ARG A 157 -5.34 -0.51 -16.76
C ARG A 157 -5.66 0.22 -18.06
N SER A 158 -6.93 0.27 -18.45
CA SER A 158 -7.40 1.10 -19.57
C SER A 158 -7.31 2.58 -19.22
N VAL A 159 -7.35 3.42 -20.25
CA VAL A 159 -7.43 4.88 -20.07
C VAL A 159 -8.85 5.24 -19.61
N ILE A 160 -8.95 5.72 -18.38
CA ILE A 160 -10.17 6.24 -17.77
C ILE A 160 -9.88 7.62 -17.14
N PRO A 161 -10.83 8.61 -17.24
CA PRO A 161 -12.08 8.54 -18.00
C PRO A 161 -11.85 8.60 -19.53
N PHE A 162 -12.84 8.17 -20.32
CA PHE A 162 -12.78 8.35 -21.78
C PHE A 162 -13.03 9.82 -22.12
N HIS A 163 -12.08 10.45 -22.82
CA HIS A 163 -12.15 11.86 -23.20
C HIS A 163 -12.91 12.02 -24.51
N ARG A 164 -14.24 12.09 -24.42
CA ARG A 164 -15.11 12.25 -25.60
C ARG A 164 -15.23 13.71 -26.04
N GLU A 165 -15.32 14.63 -25.08
CA GLU A 165 -15.52 16.07 -25.33
C GLU A 165 -14.21 16.83 -25.19
N ILE A 166 -13.59 17.19 -26.32
CA ILE A 166 -12.23 17.76 -26.38
C ILE A 166 -12.16 19.20 -25.84
N SER A 167 -13.32 19.89 -25.73
CA SER A 167 -13.39 21.27 -25.22
C SER A 167 -13.14 21.40 -23.71
N TYR A 168 -13.16 20.29 -22.96
CA TYR A 168 -12.90 20.26 -21.53
C TYR A 168 -11.55 19.60 -21.22
N ASP A 169 -10.83 20.17 -20.27
CA ASP A 169 -9.61 19.55 -19.75
C ASP A 169 -9.95 18.36 -18.85
N VAL A 170 -9.33 17.21 -19.13
CA VAL A 170 -9.46 15.98 -18.35
C VAL A 170 -8.13 15.67 -17.67
N SER A 171 -8.16 15.55 -16.34
CA SER A 171 -7.00 15.10 -15.59
C SER A 171 -7.01 13.58 -15.44
N TYR A 172 -5.87 12.95 -15.72
CA TYR A 172 -5.63 11.53 -15.51
C TYR A 172 -4.77 11.32 -14.28
N PHE A 173 -5.10 10.30 -13.48
CA PHE A 173 -4.36 9.98 -12.28
C PHE A 173 -3.91 8.52 -12.28
N LYS A 174 -2.66 8.33 -11.91
CA LYS A 174 -2.07 7.01 -11.62
C LYS A 174 -2.23 6.69 -10.15
N HIS A 175 -2.68 5.50 -9.85
CA HIS A 175 -2.67 4.93 -8.51
C HIS A 175 -1.24 4.60 -8.07
N ILE A 176 -0.88 4.97 -6.86
CA ILE A 176 0.38 4.61 -6.19
C ILE A 176 0.08 3.62 -5.09
N GLY A 177 0.70 2.44 -5.15
CA GLY A 177 0.42 1.28 -4.30
C GLY A 177 0.96 1.38 -2.87
N VAL A 178 0.78 2.53 -2.22
CA VAL A 178 1.01 2.71 -0.78
C VAL A 178 -0.35 2.76 -0.10
N TYR A 179 -0.52 1.96 0.94
CA TYR A 179 -1.83 1.73 1.55
C TYR A 179 -1.82 2.01 3.04
N ALA A 180 -2.89 2.63 3.51
CA ALA A 180 -3.24 2.74 4.91
C ALA A 180 -4.61 2.10 5.12
N PHE A 181 -4.68 1.09 5.97
CA PHE A 181 -5.88 0.32 6.21
C PHE A 181 -6.45 0.64 7.58
N ARG A 182 -7.77 0.78 7.69
CA ARG A 182 -8.43 0.57 8.98
C ARG A 182 -8.33 -0.92 9.31
N LYS A 183 -7.82 -1.28 10.49
CA LYS A 183 -7.50 -2.68 10.84
C LYS A 183 -8.69 -3.63 10.57
N HIS A 184 -9.90 -3.28 11.03
CA HIS A 184 -11.05 -4.16 10.84
C HIS A 184 -11.39 -4.39 9.36
N ALA A 185 -11.21 -3.34 8.51
CA ALA A 185 -11.43 -3.46 7.06
C ALA A 185 -10.39 -4.37 6.39
N LEU A 186 -9.13 -4.30 6.81
CA LEU A 186 -8.08 -5.21 6.34
C LEU A 186 -8.38 -6.67 6.72
N LEU A 187 -8.77 -6.92 7.98
CA LEU A 187 -9.12 -8.28 8.45
C LEU A 187 -10.40 -8.82 7.79
N GLN A 188 -11.33 -7.95 7.41
CA GLN A 188 -12.49 -8.33 6.60
C GLN A 188 -12.07 -8.66 5.19
N PHE A 189 -11.28 -7.81 4.55
CA PHE A 189 -10.80 -7.96 3.18
C PHE A 189 -10.08 -9.29 2.94
N SER A 190 -9.21 -9.72 3.85
CA SER A 190 -8.45 -10.98 3.73
C SER A 190 -9.34 -12.24 3.69
N LYS A 191 -10.63 -12.12 4.05
CA LYS A 191 -11.62 -13.20 4.00
C LYS A 191 -12.53 -13.14 2.76
N LEU A 192 -12.41 -12.07 1.95
CA LEU A 192 -13.25 -11.88 0.77
C LEU A 192 -12.66 -12.61 -0.43
N GLU A 193 -13.53 -13.23 -1.21
CA GLU A 193 -13.15 -13.86 -2.47
C GLU A 193 -12.90 -12.83 -3.56
N MET A 194 -11.93 -13.09 -4.44
CA MET A 194 -11.76 -12.32 -5.67
C MET A 194 -13.00 -12.43 -6.55
N LYS A 195 -13.45 -11.29 -7.08
CA LYS A 195 -14.61 -11.18 -7.97
C LYS A 195 -14.15 -10.86 -9.41
N PRO A 196 -15.04 -10.93 -10.42
CA PRO A 196 -14.68 -10.84 -11.82
C PRO A 196 -13.89 -9.58 -12.21
N LEU A 197 -14.16 -8.42 -11.62
CA LEU A 197 -13.46 -7.18 -11.98
C LEU A 197 -12.00 -7.20 -11.50
N GLU A 198 -11.75 -7.60 -10.25
CA GLU A 198 -10.39 -7.79 -9.75
C GLU A 198 -9.63 -8.83 -10.56
N ILE A 199 -10.27 -9.96 -10.87
CA ILE A 199 -9.65 -11.04 -11.66
C ILE A 199 -9.27 -10.54 -13.05
N SER A 200 -10.12 -9.71 -13.68
CA SER A 200 -9.87 -9.15 -15.01
C SER A 200 -8.75 -8.14 -15.04
N GLU A 201 -8.79 -7.15 -14.15
CA GLU A 201 -7.82 -6.03 -14.11
C GLU A 201 -6.52 -6.41 -13.40
N LYS A 202 -6.52 -7.45 -12.55
CA LYS A 202 -5.41 -7.81 -11.65
C LYS A 202 -4.98 -6.63 -10.77
N ILE A 203 -5.97 -5.99 -10.15
CA ILE A 203 -5.82 -4.84 -9.26
C ILE A 203 -6.56 -5.15 -7.96
N GLU A 204 -5.84 -5.41 -6.89
CA GLU A 204 -6.37 -5.85 -5.58
C GLU A 204 -7.40 -4.86 -4.99
N CYS A 205 -7.17 -3.54 -5.16
CA CYS A 205 -8.07 -2.51 -4.64
C CYS A 205 -9.51 -2.62 -5.20
N ILE A 206 -9.71 -3.23 -6.36
CA ILE A 206 -11.04 -3.41 -6.95
C ILE A 206 -11.92 -4.27 -6.05
N ARG A 207 -11.35 -5.26 -5.33
CA ARG A 207 -12.11 -6.10 -4.39
C ARG A 207 -12.83 -5.27 -3.34
N TYR A 208 -12.18 -4.24 -2.77
CA TYR A 208 -12.83 -3.31 -1.85
C TYR A 208 -14.09 -2.69 -2.47
N LEU A 209 -13.97 -2.21 -3.72
CA LEU A 209 -15.08 -1.57 -4.44
C LEU A 209 -16.21 -2.56 -4.77
N GLU A 210 -15.86 -3.80 -5.17
CA GLU A 210 -16.85 -4.85 -5.47
C GLU A 210 -17.67 -5.27 -4.24
N TYR A 211 -17.13 -5.04 -3.04
CA TYR A 211 -17.82 -5.28 -1.76
C TYR A 211 -18.35 -4.01 -1.08
N GLY A 212 -18.38 -2.88 -1.80
CA GLY A 212 -18.95 -1.61 -1.31
C GLY A 212 -18.11 -0.91 -0.24
N MET A 213 -16.85 -1.29 -0.09
CA MET A 213 -15.91 -0.65 0.85
C MET A 213 -15.30 0.61 0.23
N LYS A 214 -15.19 1.68 1.02
CA LYS A 214 -14.72 2.98 0.52
C LYS A 214 -13.21 3.11 0.58
N ILE A 215 -12.62 3.54 -0.54
CA ILE A 215 -11.18 3.85 -0.68
C ILE A 215 -11.00 5.34 -0.86
N LYS A 216 -10.31 5.98 0.07
CA LYS A 216 -9.95 7.40 -0.04
C LYS A 216 -8.66 7.54 -0.85
N MET A 217 -8.70 8.34 -1.91
CA MET A 217 -7.53 8.63 -2.74
C MET A 217 -6.99 10.03 -2.42
N ILE A 218 -5.71 10.11 -2.09
CA ILE A 218 -5.02 11.35 -1.76
C ILE A 218 -4.09 11.70 -2.92
N GLU A 219 -4.20 12.91 -3.43
CA GLU A 219 -3.29 13.39 -4.46
C GLU A 219 -1.95 13.77 -3.84
N THR A 220 -0.87 13.29 -4.45
CA THR A 220 0.49 13.59 -4.04
C THR A 220 1.33 14.03 -5.24
N ASN A 221 2.33 14.87 -4.99
CA ASN A 221 3.32 15.26 -5.98
C ASN A 221 4.61 14.45 -5.87
N PHE A 222 4.67 13.49 -4.92
CA PHE A 222 5.85 12.69 -4.68
C PHE A 222 5.74 11.34 -5.40
N VAL A 223 6.70 11.10 -6.30
CA VAL A 223 6.95 9.81 -6.94
C VAL A 223 8.08 9.14 -6.18
N GLY A 224 7.91 7.86 -5.83
CA GLY A 224 8.96 7.04 -5.24
C GLY A 224 10.06 6.72 -6.22
#